data_5d63e1608075666b2143b5d3e38dbad9
#
_entry.id   5d63e1608075666b2143b5d3e38dbad9
#
_cell.length_a   1.000
_cell.length_b   1.000
_cell.length_c   1.000
_cell.angle_alpha   90.00
_cell.angle_beta   90.00
_cell.angle_gamma   90.00
#
_symmetry.space_group_name_H-M   'P 1'
#
loop_
_entity.id
_entity.type
_entity.pdbx_description
1 polymer ?
#
loop_
_entity_poly.entity_id
_entity_poly.type
_entity_poly.pdbx_seq_one_letter_code
_entity_poly.pdbx_strand_id
1 'polypeptide(L)'
;ERLKGLTFAAAYCSDTTRAQQTAEKILDINEAAGNPRPALVTDMHFREQFYGYYEGLDMAMAWYAAGAPHGVKTYNQIVEKFGLGASRDFLKEADPFHDAESDEEYWTRVEGAFRLIADNPNLKDGDDVLQISHGNTLLSLGHRFGGPDLDLNERPANGSVTVIDFDTDKPFGEAVTIVSYGK
;
A
#
# COMPACT_ATOMS: atom_id res chain seq x y z
N GLU A 1 5.99 -11.75 -15.90
CA GLU A 1 5.94 -13.20 -16.10
C GLU A 1 4.91 -13.89 -15.16
N ARG A 2 4.94 -13.64 -13.83
CA ARG A 2 4.05 -14.30 -12.84
C ARG A 2 2.56 -14.04 -13.11
N LEU A 3 2.20 -12.85 -13.57
CA LEU A 3 0.82 -12.42 -13.80
C LEU A 3 0.34 -12.65 -15.24
N LYS A 4 1.18 -13.22 -16.09
CA LYS A 4 0.92 -13.39 -17.53
C LYS A 4 -0.33 -14.22 -17.87
N GLY A 5 -0.68 -15.17 -17.00
CA GLY A 5 -1.82 -16.07 -17.20
C GLY A 5 -3.13 -15.61 -16.54
N LEU A 6 -3.13 -14.46 -15.88
CA LEU A 6 -4.31 -13.94 -15.18
C LEU A 6 -5.11 -13.00 -16.09
N THR A 7 -6.42 -13.02 -15.96
CA THR A 7 -7.32 -12.06 -16.61
C THR A 7 -7.78 -11.04 -15.57
N PHE A 8 -7.39 -9.79 -15.74
CA PHE A 8 -7.80 -8.73 -14.83
C PHE A 8 -9.07 -8.04 -15.33
N ALA A 9 -10.09 -7.97 -14.47
CA ALA A 9 -11.33 -7.23 -14.76
C ALA A 9 -11.16 -5.73 -14.61
N ALA A 10 -10.22 -5.28 -13.76
CA ALA A 10 -9.87 -3.88 -13.57
C ALA A 10 -8.39 -3.73 -13.18
N ALA A 11 -7.83 -2.54 -13.37
CA ALA A 11 -6.46 -2.21 -12.98
C ALA A 11 -6.41 -0.82 -12.33
N TYR A 12 -5.71 -0.74 -11.20
CA TYR A 12 -5.56 0.48 -10.40
C TYR A 12 -4.10 0.74 -10.04
N CYS A 13 -3.72 1.98 -9.96
CA CYS A 13 -2.41 2.38 -9.41
C CYS A 13 -2.46 3.80 -8.84
N SER A 14 -1.41 4.19 -8.11
CA SER A 14 -1.24 5.60 -7.77
C SER A 14 -0.92 6.44 -9.01
N ASP A 15 -1.17 7.72 -8.91
CA ASP A 15 -0.87 8.72 -9.94
C ASP A 15 0.64 9.04 -10.07
N THR A 16 1.50 8.32 -9.32
CA THR A 16 2.96 8.46 -9.45
C THR A 16 3.47 7.78 -10.73
N THR A 17 4.43 8.40 -11.42
CA THR A 17 5.01 7.89 -12.67
C THR A 17 5.51 6.45 -12.56
N ARG A 18 6.19 6.11 -11.46
CA ARG A 18 6.74 4.76 -11.26
C ARG A 18 5.65 3.68 -11.18
N ALA A 19 4.51 4.00 -10.54
CA ALA A 19 3.40 3.07 -10.42
C ALA A 19 2.68 2.87 -11.76
N GLN A 20 2.44 3.96 -12.48
CA GLN A 20 1.85 3.92 -13.82
C GLN A 20 2.72 3.10 -14.78
N GLN A 21 4.03 3.37 -14.84
CA GLN A 21 4.97 2.61 -15.70
C GLN A 21 4.99 1.11 -15.35
N THR A 22 4.89 0.78 -14.06
CA THR A 22 4.82 -0.63 -13.62
C THR A 22 3.51 -1.28 -14.07
N ALA A 23 2.38 -0.61 -13.86
CA ALA A 23 1.07 -1.09 -14.28
C ALA A 23 1.01 -1.32 -15.80
N GLU A 24 1.41 -0.31 -16.58
CA GLU A 24 1.41 -0.38 -18.04
C GLU A 24 2.26 -1.57 -18.53
N LYS A 25 3.46 -1.74 -17.97
CA LYS A 25 4.35 -2.85 -18.34
C LYS A 25 3.75 -4.23 -18.06
N ILE A 26 3.03 -4.36 -16.94
CA ILE A 26 2.34 -5.61 -16.61
C ILE A 26 1.19 -5.85 -17.58
N LEU A 27 0.38 -4.82 -17.86
CA LEU A 27 -0.74 -4.90 -18.78
C LEU A 27 -0.31 -5.19 -20.21
N ASP A 28 0.79 -4.58 -20.70
CA ASP A 28 1.37 -4.85 -22.03
C ASP A 28 1.73 -6.33 -22.19
N ILE A 29 2.40 -6.90 -21.17
CA ILE A 29 2.81 -8.32 -21.22
C ILE A 29 1.60 -9.25 -21.13
N ASN A 30 0.61 -8.87 -20.32
CA ASN A 30 -0.61 -9.63 -20.12
C ASN A 30 -1.46 -9.62 -21.41
N GLU A 31 -1.62 -8.47 -22.06
CA GLU A 31 -2.31 -8.34 -23.36
C GLU A 31 -1.60 -9.11 -24.46
N ALA A 32 -0.27 -9.04 -24.55
CA ALA A 32 0.53 -9.80 -25.50
C ALA A 32 0.40 -11.33 -25.30
N ALA A 33 -0.03 -11.78 -24.12
CA ALA A 33 -0.35 -13.17 -23.82
C ALA A 33 -1.79 -13.56 -24.21
N GLY A 34 -2.57 -12.63 -24.76
CA GLY A 34 -3.94 -12.87 -25.24
C GLY A 34 -5.06 -12.54 -24.26
N ASN A 35 -4.73 -11.88 -23.14
CA ASN A 35 -5.75 -11.48 -22.15
C ASN A 35 -6.35 -10.11 -22.52
N PRO A 36 -7.62 -9.85 -22.18
CA PRO A 36 -8.20 -8.52 -22.31
C PRO A 36 -7.41 -7.48 -21.49
N ARG A 37 -7.24 -6.27 -22.04
CA ARG A 37 -6.60 -5.18 -21.33
C ARG A 37 -7.65 -4.33 -20.63
N PRO A 38 -7.73 -4.30 -19.30
CA PRO A 38 -8.59 -3.36 -18.59
C PRO A 38 -8.07 -1.93 -18.72
N ALA A 39 -8.96 -0.94 -18.59
CA ALA A 39 -8.55 0.44 -18.42
C ALA A 39 -7.79 0.60 -17.09
N LEU A 40 -6.65 1.32 -17.14
CA LEU A 40 -5.90 1.66 -15.95
C LEU A 40 -6.52 2.90 -15.29
N VAL A 41 -6.96 2.77 -14.05
CA VAL A 41 -7.44 3.87 -13.22
C VAL A 41 -6.29 4.35 -12.32
N THR A 42 -5.99 5.64 -12.39
CA THR A 42 -4.97 6.26 -11.53
C THR A 42 -5.62 7.16 -10.50
N ASP A 43 -5.27 7.00 -9.23
CA ASP A 43 -5.84 7.82 -8.16
C ASP A 43 -4.86 8.00 -6.99
N MET A 44 -4.96 9.14 -6.30
CA MET A 44 -4.12 9.48 -5.17
C MET A 44 -4.29 8.54 -3.96
N HIS A 45 -5.45 7.91 -3.83
CA HIS A 45 -5.70 6.97 -2.72
C HIS A 45 -4.74 5.76 -2.75
N PHE A 46 -4.19 5.41 -3.92
CA PHE A 46 -3.21 4.33 -4.09
C PHE A 46 -1.76 4.74 -3.84
N ARG A 47 -1.47 5.99 -3.47
CA ARG A 47 -0.10 6.46 -3.16
C ARG A 47 0.49 5.74 -1.95
N GLU A 48 1.83 5.79 -1.88
CA GLU A 48 2.58 5.45 -0.66
C GLU A 48 2.27 6.44 0.46
N GLN A 49 2.59 6.09 1.69
CA GLN A 49 2.60 7.03 2.81
C GLN A 49 3.26 8.34 2.40
N PHE A 50 2.64 9.46 2.72
CA PHE A 50 3.23 10.77 2.51
C PHE A 50 4.07 11.18 3.72
N TYR A 51 5.33 11.48 3.46
CA TYR A 51 6.32 11.81 4.51
C TYR A 51 6.45 13.31 4.76
N GLY A 52 5.61 14.15 4.12
CA GLY A 52 5.62 15.60 4.28
C GLY A 52 6.98 16.22 3.96
N TYR A 53 7.47 17.07 4.87
CA TYR A 53 8.77 17.72 4.73
C TYR A 53 9.93 16.73 4.50
N TYR A 54 9.80 15.50 4.98
CA TYR A 54 10.88 14.50 4.88
C TYR A 54 10.91 13.73 3.55
N GLU A 55 10.01 14.02 2.61
CA GLU A 55 10.05 13.39 1.29
C GLU A 55 11.38 13.64 0.59
N GLY A 56 12.05 12.55 0.19
CA GLY A 56 13.35 12.60 -0.51
C GLY A 56 14.55 12.97 0.36
N LEU A 57 14.36 13.17 1.65
CA LEU A 57 15.45 13.42 2.60
C LEU A 57 16.01 12.11 3.19
N ASP A 58 17.08 12.22 3.97
CA ASP A 58 17.63 11.08 4.71
C ASP A 58 16.63 10.58 5.76
N MET A 59 16.09 9.40 5.53
CA MET A 59 15.09 8.79 6.41
C MET A 59 15.63 8.46 7.81
N ALA A 60 16.93 8.24 7.97
CA ALA A 60 17.51 8.03 9.30
C ALA A 60 17.38 9.31 10.15
N MET A 61 17.60 10.47 9.54
CA MET A 61 17.40 11.77 10.20
C MET A 61 15.90 12.04 10.48
N ALA A 62 15.03 11.69 9.56
CA ALA A 62 13.59 11.84 9.75
C ALA A 62 13.10 11.02 10.95
N TRP A 63 13.49 9.74 11.03
CA TRP A 63 13.12 8.87 12.14
C TRP A 63 13.77 9.28 13.47
N TYR A 64 14.98 9.84 13.43
CA TYR A 64 15.59 10.42 14.62
C TYR A 64 14.78 11.64 15.11
N ALA A 65 14.42 12.56 14.21
CA ALA A 65 13.60 13.71 14.55
C ALA A 65 12.23 13.30 15.12
N ALA A 66 11.58 12.32 14.51
CA ALA A 66 10.31 11.80 14.96
C ALA A 66 10.39 11.08 16.32
N GLY A 67 11.42 10.29 16.54
CA GLY A 67 11.54 9.45 17.73
C GLY A 67 12.16 10.13 18.95
N ALA A 68 13.07 11.10 18.77
CA ALA A 68 13.82 11.71 19.86
C ALA A 68 12.94 12.33 20.95
N PRO A 69 11.86 13.07 20.65
CA PRO A 69 10.94 13.58 21.67
C PRO A 69 10.29 12.49 22.53
N HIS A 70 10.16 11.26 21.98
CA HIS A 70 9.55 10.10 22.63
C HIS A 70 10.57 9.13 23.24
N GLY A 71 11.85 9.52 23.29
CA GLY A 71 12.94 8.76 23.92
C GLY A 71 13.44 7.56 23.11
N VAL A 72 13.23 7.57 21.80
CA VAL A 72 13.74 6.57 20.83
C VAL A 72 14.41 7.28 19.65
N LYS A 73 15.20 6.57 18.84
CA LYS A 73 16.07 7.20 17.83
C LYS A 73 15.91 6.64 16.43
N THR A 74 15.22 5.52 16.28
CA THR A 74 15.13 4.80 15.00
C THR A 74 13.70 4.37 14.74
N TYR A 75 13.37 4.16 13.46
CA TYR A 75 12.09 3.61 13.05
C TYR A 75 11.74 2.31 13.80
N ASN A 76 12.69 1.36 13.86
CA ASN A 76 12.46 0.09 14.53
C ASN A 76 12.14 0.27 16.02
N GLN A 77 12.83 1.16 16.70
CA GLN A 77 12.53 1.47 18.11
C GLN A 77 11.15 2.12 18.30
N ILE A 78 10.71 2.96 17.35
CA ILE A 78 9.35 3.52 17.38
C ILE A 78 8.34 2.38 17.24
N VAL A 79 8.49 1.54 16.21
CA VAL A 79 7.55 0.45 15.93
C VAL A 79 7.52 -0.58 17.06
N GLU A 80 8.67 -0.97 17.60
CA GLU A 80 8.79 -1.95 18.69
C GLU A 80 8.11 -1.45 19.98
N LYS A 81 8.32 -0.16 20.31
CA LYS A 81 7.84 0.38 21.59
C LYS A 81 6.41 0.92 21.53
N PHE A 82 5.99 1.49 20.40
CA PHE A 82 4.75 2.25 20.27
C PHE A 82 3.82 1.73 19.17
N GLY A 83 4.28 0.78 18.36
CA GLY A 83 3.53 0.25 17.21
C GLY A 83 3.76 1.01 15.91
N LEU A 84 3.34 0.39 14.80
CA LEU A 84 3.56 0.91 13.46
C LEU A 84 2.85 2.26 13.23
N GLY A 85 1.62 2.43 13.74
CA GLY A 85 0.86 3.68 13.61
C GLY A 85 1.57 4.87 14.22
N ALA A 86 2.20 4.69 15.38
CA ALA A 86 2.96 5.75 16.05
C ALA A 86 4.10 6.29 15.19
N SER A 87 4.65 5.52 14.27
CA SER A 87 5.70 6.01 13.37
C SER A 87 5.18 7.14 12.46
N ARG A 88 3.92 7.06 12.02
CA ARG A 88 3.27 8.10 11.21
C ARG A 88 2.96 9.33 12.05
N ASP A 89 2.35 9.12 13.22
CA ASP A 89 1.95 10.22 14.11
C ASP A 89 3.17 11.03 14.58
N PHE A 90 4.25 10.36 14.97
CA PHE A 90 5.50 11.01 15.39
C PHE A 90 6.19 11.73 14.23
N LEU A 91 6.12 11.17 13.02
CA LEU A 91 6.67 11.83 11.84
C LEU A 91 5.89 13.12 11.51
N LYS A 92 4.55 13.07 11.56
CA LYS A 92 3.69 14.25 11.40
C LYS A 92 3.97 15.31 12.48
N GLU A 93 4.13 14.88 13.72
CA GLU A 93 4.48 15.78 14.84
C GLU A 93 5.83 16.47 14.61
N ALA A 94 6.83 15.74 14.10
CA ALA A 94 8.16 16.25 13.81
C ALA A 94 8.24 17.07 12.52
N ASP A 95 7.27 16.97 11.63
CA ASP A 95 7.20 17.74 10.39
C ASP A 95 6.86 19.19 10.69
N PRO A 96 7.74 20.15 10.37
CA PRO A 96 7.53 21.57 10.68
C PRO A 96 6.30 22.18 10.00
N PHE A 97 5.78 21.54 8.93
CA PHE A 97 4.58 21.95 8.22
C PHE A 97 3.36 21.09 8.56
N HIS A 98 3.55 19.99 9.30
CA HIS A 98 2.52 19.01 9.61
C HIS A 98 1.83 18.40 8.36
N ASP A 99 2.55 18.33 7.25
CA ASP A 99 2.05 17.80 5.97
C ASP A 99 2.15 16.28 5.89
N ALA A 100 3.05 15.65 6.66
CA ALA A 100 3.13 14.19 6.73
C ALA A 100 1.80 13.58 7.17
N GLU A 101 1.45 12.41 6.64
CA GLU A 101 0.23 11.73 7.06
C GLU A 101 0.33 11.20 8.50
N SER A 102 -0.69 11.45 9.32
CA SER A 102 -0.94 10.70 10.56
C SER A 102 -1.40 9.28 10.24
N ASP A 103 -1.46 8.40 11.25
CA ASP A 103 -1.97 7.05 11.07
C ASP A 103 -3.45 7.05 10.65
N GLU A 104 -4.27 7.93 11.21
CA GLU A 104 -5.68 8.09 10.85
C GLU A 104 -5.86 8.58 9.40
N GLU A 105 -5.12 9.61 8.98
CA GLU A 105 -5.17 10.14 7.62
C GLU A 105 -4.73 9.10 6.59
N TYR A 106 -3.65 8.38 6.90
CA TYR A 106 -3.14 7.29 6.07
C TYR A 106 -4.20 6.20 5.85
N TRP A 107 -4.81 5.69 6.93
CA TRP A 107 -5.81 4.63 6.81
C TRP A 107 -7.12 5.10 6.17
N THR A 108 -7.51 6.35 6.39
CA THR A 108 -8.66 6.96 5.70
C THR A 108 -8.43 6.97 4.18
N ARG A 109 -7.23 7.35 3.74
CA ARG A 109 -6.87 7.34 2.33
C ARG A 109 -6.77 5.91 1.76
N VAL A 110 -6.13 4.99 2.47
CA VAL A 110 -6.03 3.58 2.03
C VAL A 110 -7.41 2.93 1.93
N GLU A 111 -8.29 3.15 2.89
CA GLU A 111 -9.69 2.69 2.81
C GLU A 111 -10.39 3.28 1.58
N GLY A 112 -10.13 4.55 1.25
CA GLY A 112 -10.62 5.18 0.03
C GLY A 112 -10.22 4.44 -1.24
N ALA A 113 -8.99 3.90 -1.31
CA ALA A 113 -8.54 3.06 -2.43
C ALA A 113 -9.37 1.78 -2.57
N PHE A 114 -9.61 1.08 -1.46
CA PHE A 114 -10.45 -0.12 -1.47
C PHE A 114 -11.91 0.19 -1.80
N ARG A 115 -12.43 1.34 -1.35
CA ARG A 115 -13.78 1.80 -1.68
C ARG A 115 -13.92 2.09 -3.18
N LEU A 116 -12.91 2.69 -3.84
CA LEU A 116 -12.91 2.88 -5.30
C LEU A 116 -13.01 1.55 -6.06
N ILE A 117 -12.41 0.49 -5.53
CA ILE A 117 -12.52 -0.86 -6.10
C ILE A 117 -13.94 -1.41 -5.85
N ALA A 118 -14.44 -1.32 -4.61
CA ALA A 118 -15.77 -1.83 -4.25
C ALA A 118 -16.91 -1.15 -5.01
N ASP A 119 -16.79 0.15 -5.25
CA ASP A 119 -17.80 0.95 -5.95
C ASP A 119 -17.76 0.78 -7.48
N ASN A 120 -16.86 -0.02 -8.03
CA ASN A 120 -16.79 -0.25 -9.47
C ASN A 120 -17.93 -1.19 -9.94
N PRO A 121 -18.95 -0.68 -10.66
CA PRO A 121 -20.14 -1.46 -11.04
C PRO A 121 -19.86 -2.56 -12.07
N ASN A 122 -18.68 -2.59 -12.65
CA ASN A 122 -18.29 -3.58 -13.64
C ASN A 122 -17.61 -4.81 -13.03
N LEU A 123 -17.23 -4.76 -11.75
CA LEU A 123 -16.65 -5.88 -11.03
C LEU A 123 -17.72 -6.84 -10.53
N LYS A 124 -17.37 -8.11 -10.49
CA LYS A 124 -18.21 -9.21 -10.03
C LYS A 124 -17.45 -10.04 -9.00
N ASP A 125 -18.19 -10.80 -8.24
CA ASP A 125 -17.60 -11.77 -7.32
C ASP A 125 -16.68 -12.74 -8.07
N GLY A 126 -15.47 -12.93 -7.53
CA GLY A 126 -14.42 -13.76 -8.12
C GLY A 126 -13.58 -13.09 -9.20
N ASP A 127 -13.78 -11.82 -9.52
CA ASP A 127 -12.94 -11.09 -10.46
C ASP A 127 -11.56 -10.79 -9.88
N ASP A 128 -10.51 -11.00 -10.70
CA ASP A 128 -9.15 -10.55 -10.37
C ASP A 128 -8.97 -9.06 -10.70
N VAL A 129 -8.43 -8.31 -9.75
CA VAL A 129 -8.10 -6.90 -9.88
C VAL A 129 -6.60 -6.69 -9.73
N LEU A 130 -5.98 -6.00 -10.69
CA LEU A 130 -4.59 -5.58 -10.58
C LEU A 130 -4.51 -4.27 -9.81
N GLN A 131 -3.77 -4.25 -8.70
CA GLN A 131 -3.43 -3.01 -7.98
C GLN A 131 -1.91 -2.89 -7.87
N ILE A 132 -1.36 -1.77 -8.36
CA ILE A 132 0.04 -1.43 -8.12
C ILE A 132 0.11 -0.58 -6.86
N SER A 133 0.75 -1.15 -5.86
CA SER A 133 0.93 -0.56 -4.54
C SER A 133 2.40 -0.25 -4.26
N HIS A 134 2.73 0.09 -3.03
CA HIS A 134 4.04 0.54 -2.58
C HIS A 134 4.50 -0.25 -1.34
N GLY A 135 5.81 -0.21 -1.07
CA GLY A 135 6.42 -1.07 -0.08
C GLY A 135 5.88 -0.91 1.34
N ASN A 136 5.75 0.32 1.84
CA ASN A 136 5.22 0.56 3.18
C ASN A 136 3.71 0.32 3.26
N THR A 137 2.98 0.60 2.17
CA THR A 137 1.55 0.30 2.11
C THR A 137 1.30 -1.20 2.20
N LEU A 138 2.05 -2.02 1.46
CA LEU A 138 1.93 -3.48 1.56
C LEU A 138 2.34 -4.01 2.93
N LEU A 139 3.42 -3.47 3.52
CA LEU A 139 3.83 -3.82 4.88
C LEU A 139 2.74 -3.47 5.90
N SER A 140 2.14 -2.30 5.79
CA SER A 140 1.06 -1.84 6.68
C SER A 140 -0.20 -2.70 6.56
N LEU A 141 -0.58 -3.08 5.33
CA LEU A 141 -1.67 -4.03 5.09
C LEU A 141 -1.36 -5.39 5.72
N GLY A 142 -0.12 -5.87 5.56
CA GLY A 142 0.36 -7.10 6.19
C GLY A 142 0.22 -7.06 7.72
N HIS A 143 0.65 -5.97 8.36
CA HIS A 143 0.53 -5.80 9.82
C HIS A 143 -0.92 -5.70 10.31
N ARG A 144 -1.80 -5.08 9.53
CA ARG A 144 -3.19 -4.88 9.95
C ARG A 144 -4.08 -6.09 9.69
N PHE A 145 -3.88 -6.78 8.56
CA PHE A 145 -4.78 -7.81 8.05
C PHE A 145 -4.11 -9.17 7.85
N GLY A 146 -2.81 -9.25 8.09
CA GLY A 146 -2.05 -10.49 7.93
C GLY A 146 -2.21 -11.43 9.11
N GLY A 147 -2.11 -12.74 8.83
CA GLY A 147 -2.05 -13.78 9.86
C GLY A 147 -0.68 -13.86 10.55
N PRO A 148 -0.58 -14.63 11.64
CA PRO A 148 0.64 -14.75 12.45
C PRO A 148 1.81 -15.42 11.71
N ASP A 149 1.54 -16.08 10.59
CA ASP A 149 2.55 -16.80 9.80
C ASP A 149 3.26 -15.93 8.76
N LEU A 150 2.89 -14.64 8.64
CA LEU A 150 3.52 -13.73 7.68
C LEU A 150 4.82 -13.15 8.26
N ASP A 151 5.90 -13.22 7.47
CA ASP A 151 7.12 -12.49 7.77
C ASP A 151 6.96 -11.02 7.38
N LEU A 152 6.77 -10.17 8.37
CA LEU A 152 6.54 -8.74 8.25
C LEU A 152 7.71 -7.91 8.78
N ASN A 153 8.90 -8.51 8.92
CA ASN A 153 10.09 -7.80 9.38
C ASN A 153 10.61 -6.80 8.32
N GLU A 154 10.34 -7.07 7.05
CA GLU A 154 10.78 -6.24 5.95
C GLU A 154 9.64 -5.97 4.96
N ARG A 155 9.78 -4.85 4.23
CA ARG A 155 8.90 -4.55 3.10
C ARG A 155 9.07 -5.60 2.01
N PRO A 156 8.01 -5.94 1.27
CA PRO A 156 8.12 -6.88 0.16
C PRO A 156 9.07 -6.33 -0.91
N ALA A 157 9.82 -7.22 -1.56
CA ALA A 157 10.76 -6.85 -2.61
C ALA A 157 10.05 -6.21 -3.82
N ASN A 158 10.76 -5.35 -4.54
CA ASN A 158 10.25 -4.78 -5.78
C ASN A 158 9.90 -5.87 -6.80
N GLY A 159 8.71 -5.78 -7.39
CA GLY A 159 8.20 -6.77 -8.34
C GLY A 159 7.65 -8.06 -7.71
N SER A 160 7.55 -8.12 -6.38
CA SER A 160 6.82 -9.18 -5.69
C SER A 160 5.31 -9.02 -5.86
N VAL A 161 4.57 -10.08 -5.56
CA VAL A 161 3.11 -10.12 -5.61
C VAL A 161 2.58 -10.41 -4.21
N THR A 162 1.63 -9.60 -3.78
CA THR A 162 0.81 -9.86 -2.59
C THR A 162 -0.61 -10.13 -3.07
N VAL A 163 -1.20 -11.23 -2.64
CA VAL A 163 -2.58 -11.60 -2.97
C VAL A 163 -3.48 -11.29 -1.79
N ILE A 164 -4.56 -10.58 -2.08
CA ILE A 164 -5.54 -10.13 -1.10
C ILE A 164 -6.92 -10.58 -1.55
N ASP A 165 -7.65 -11.25 -0.66
CA ASP A 165 -9.08 -11.42 -0.81
C ASP A 165 -9.78 -10.21 -0.19
N PHE A 166 -10.69 -9.60 -0.96
CA PHE A 166 -11.42 -8.41 -0.55
C PHE A 166 -12.94 -8.64 -0.67
N ASP A 167 -13.60 -8.75 0.48
CA ASP A 167 -15.04 -8.97 0.61
C ASP A 167 -15.76 -7.61 0.70
N THR A 168 -16.37 -7.17 -0.39
CA THR A 168 -17.03 -5.86 -0.50
C THR A 168 -18.28 -5.73 0.35
N ASP A 169 -18.85 -6.82 0.86
CA ASP A 169 -20.04 -6.83 1.71
C ASP A 169 -19.70 -6.55 3.19
N LYS A 170 -18.42 -6.48 3.55
CA LYS A 170 -17.95 -6.23 4.90
C LYS A 170 -17.38 -4.82 5.08
N PRO A 171 -17.40 -4.29 6.31
CA PRO A 171 -16.67 -3.08 6.62
C PRO A 171 -15.16 -3.29 6.42
N PHE A 172 -14.43 -2.27 6.00
CA PHE A 172 -13.02 -2.37 5.61
C PHE A 172 -12.13 -3.12 6.61
N GLY A 173 -12.36 -2.93 7.92
CA GLY A 173 -11.59 -3.61 8.97
C GLY A 173 -11.74 -5.14 8.99
N GLU A 174 -12.78 -5.70 8.34
CA GLU A 174 -13.07 -7.13 8.26
C GLU A 174 -13.07 -7.65 6.81
N ALA A 175 -12.98 -6.75 5.84
CA ALA A 175 -13.12 -7.03 4.42
C ALA A 175 -11.86 -7.59 3.77
N VAL A 176 -10.69 -7.30 4.34
CA VAL A 176 -9.38 -7.57 3.75
C VAL A 176 -8.75 -8.79 4.39
N THR A 177 -8.33 -9.75 3.58
CA THR A 177 -7.56 -10.93 4.03
C THR A 177 -6.31 -11.09 3.17
N ILE A 178 -5.14 -11.15 3.77
CA ILE A 178 -3.87 -11.40 3.06
C ILE A 178 -3.72 -12.90 2.83
N VAL A 179 -3.87 -13.34 1.59
CA VAL A 179 -3.72 -14.75 1.18
C VAL A 179 -2.26 -15.13 1.01
N SER A 180 -1.47 -14.27 0.39
CA SER A 180 -0.02 -14.42 0.30
C SER A 180 0.66 -13.06 0.28
N TYR A 181 1.86 -12.98 0.84
CA TYR A 181 2.59 -11.72 1.02
C TYR A 181 3.96 -11.77 0.37
N GLY A 182 4.27 -10.80 -0.51
CA GLY A 182 5.60 -10.53 -1.03
C GLY A 182 6.27 -11.68 -1.82
N LYS A 183 5.51 -12.53 -2.48
CA LYS A 183 6.03 -13.70 -3.22
C LYS A 183 6.56 -13.35 -4.61
#